data_c0041d8c3f6b215e36f9a8225da97324
#
_entry.id   c0041d8c3f6b215e36f9a8225da97324
#
_cell.length_a   1.000
_cell.length_b   1.000
_cell.length_c   1.000
_cell.angle_alpha   90.00
_cell.angle_beta   90.00
_cell.angle_gamma   90.00
#
_symmetry.space_group_name_H-M   'P 1'
#
loop_
_entity.id
_entity.type
_entity.pdbx_description
1 polymer ?
#
loop_
_entity_poly.entity_id
_entity_poly.type
_entity_poly.pdbx_seq_one_letter_code
_entity_poly.pdbx_strand_id
1 'polypeptide(L)'
;MNLTIWDLSTNGFSGTIPPSIFNLSLIVLFDVAYNQFEGSLPSEIGNTFPNIKFLFISFNNFTGSIPISISNASNIVRLQLGGNKLTGKVPSVGNLHKLEGFSVSKNYLGSGEDDDLSFLPSLTNATDLVRLGIEENNFAGRLPQQICNFSRNLSKIYFNDNQIYGKIPSGIENLISLTIFQLSGNKLSGNIPSNIGKLRNLRILYFFTNNFSGYIPSSLGNLTELLQFSLRENNLHGNIPSSLGKCQKLLAFELSFNNISGTIPPQLMSLSSLSILVDLSYNHLNGDLPIEVGKLGSLGVLDVSNNMLSGKIPESLGSCNSLEVLLMDGNFFQGPIPSSFESLRGLRVLDLSRNNLSGKIAEFLQDFKLLAKLNLSYNDFEGEVPLNGVFKNASATWIKGNNKLCGGIPEFQLPICTFDHKSRRE
;
A
#
# COMPACT_ATOMS: atom_id res chain seq x y z
N MET A 1 -36.32 -26.40 -21.85
CA MET A 1 -36.27 -25.32 -20.86
C MET A 1 -35.53 -24.13 -21.45
N ASN A 2 -36.14 -22.94 -21.46
CA ASN A 2 -35.51 -21.72 -21.99
C ASN A 2 -34.78 -20.94 -20.86
N LEU A 3 -33.91 -21.65 -20.09
CA LEU A 3 -33.17 -21.03 -19.00
C LEU A 3 -32.01 -20.21 -19.56
N THR A 4 -32.01 -18.92 -19.31
CA THR A 4 -30.95 -17.98 -19.74
C THR A 4 -30.11 -17.47 -18.59
N ILE A 5 -30.58 -17.59 -17.36
CA ILE A 5 -29.90 -17.16 -16.15
C ILE A 5 -29.82 -18.34 -15.18
N TRP A 6 -28.61 -18.64 -14.73
CA TRP A 6 -28.33 -19.57 -13.64
C TRP A 6 -27.53 -18.81 -12.60
N ASP A 7 -28.19 -18.40 -11.54
CA ASP A 7 -27.56 -17.65 -10.44
C ASP A 7 -27.81 -18.38 -9.11
N LEU A 8 -26.72 -18.86 -8.52
CA LEU A 8 -26.67 -19.48 -7.20
C LEU A 8 -25.66 -18.76 -6.29
N SER A 9 -25.26 -17.54 -6.65
CA SER A 9 -24.20 -16.82 -5.96
C SER A 9 -24.51 -16.55 -4.48
N THR A 10 -23.47 -16.42 -3.69
CA THR A 10 -23.54 -16.04 -2.28
C THR A 10 -24.42 -17.00 -1.45
N ASN A 11 -24.06 -18.27 -1.49
CA ASN A 11 -24.71 -19.35 -0.74
C ASN A 11 -23.68 -20.29 -0.10
N GLY A 12 -24.12 -21.38 0.50
CA GLY A 12 -23.27 -22.42 1.08
C GLY A 12 -23.21 -23.71 0.25
N PHE A 13 -23.51 -23.66 -1.04
CA PHE A 13 -23.49 -24.85 -1.89
C PHE A 13 -22.09 -25.44 -2.01
N SER A 14 -21.99 -26.76 -1.91
CA SER A 14 -20.75 -27.54 -1.97
C SER A 14 -20.84 -28.71 -2.95
N GLY A 15 -19.72 -29.39 -3.15
CA GLY A 15 -19.61 -30.49 -4.09
C GLY A 15 -19.42 -30.02 -5.53
N THR A 16 -19.61 -30.88 -6.49
CA THR A 16 -19.37 -30.60 -7.92
C THR A 16 -20.65 -30.12 -8.61
N ILE A 17 -20.49 -29.26 -9.61
CA ILE A 17 -21.60 -28.86 -10.49
C ILE A 17 -21.97 -30.06 -11.38
N PRO A 18 -23.23 -30.50 -11.40
CA PRO A 18 -23.66 -31.63 -12.26
C PRO A 18 -23.35 -31.35 -13.72
N PRO A 19 -22.73 -32.30 -14.47
CA PRO A 19 -22.37 -32.09 -15.88
C PRO A 19 -23.55 -31.71 -16.79
N SER A 20 -24.77 -32.13 -16.45
CA SER A 20 -26.00 -31.77 -17.19
C SER A 20 -26.30 -30.27 -17.22
N ILE A 21 -25.82 -29.50 -16.25
CA ILE A 21 -25.97 -28.05 -16.21
C ILE A 21 -25.21 -27.40 -17.39
N PHE A 22 -24.05 -27.94 -17.73
CA PHE A 22 -23.24 -27.44 -18.84
C PHE A 22 -23.85 -27.73 -20.24
N ASN A 23 -24.95 -28.46 -20.32
CA ASN A 23 -25.71 -28.66 -21.56
C ASN A 23 -26.82 -27.60 -21.79
N LEU A 24 -26.92 -26.60 -20.93
CA LEU A 24 -27.92 -25.53 -21.04
C LEU A 24 -27.44 -24.44 -22.03
N SER A 25 -27.53 -24.69 -23.31
CA SER A 25 -26.95 -23.86 -24.39
C SER A 25 -27.53 -22.41 -24.46
N LEU A 26 -28.65 -22.13 -23.83
CA LEU A 26 -29.26 -20.78 -23.82
C LEU A 26 -28.77 -19.89 -22.67
N ILE A 27 -27.87 -20.39 -21.81
CA ILE A 27 -27.34 -19.63 -20.68
C ILE A 27 -26.58 -18.38 -21.18
N VAL A 28 -26.96 -17.25 -20.65
CA VAL A 28 -26.31 -15.95 -20.85
C VAL A 28 -25.54 -15.50 -19.62
N LEU A 29 -26.08 -15.81 -18.41
CA LEU A 29 -25.44 -15.59 -17.13
C LEU A 29 -25.34 -16.89 -16.38
N PHE A 30 -24.12 -17.24 -16.00
CA PHE A 30 -23.80 -18.35 -15.11
C PHE A 30 -23.03 -17.79 -13.92
N ASP A 31 -23.68 -17.74 -12.75
CA ASP A 31 -23.11 -17.23 -11.52
C ASP A 31 -23.25 -18.25 -10.39
N VAL A 32 -22.11 -18.73 -9.92
CA VAL A 32 -21.99 -19.58 -8.73
C VAL A 32 -20.98 -19.01 -7.72
N ALA A 33 -20.64 -17.72 -7.87
CA ALA A 33 -19.64 -17.09 -7.03
C ALA A 33 -20.02 -17.13 -5.53
N TYR A 34 -18.99 -17.08 -4.68
CA TYR A 34 -19.16 -17.11 -3.21
C TYR A 34 -19.94 -18.32 -2.71
N ASN A 35 -19.41 -19.51 -2.99
CA ASN A 35 -19.91 -20.82 -2.54
C ASN A 35 -18.72 -21.73 -2.15
N GLN A 36 -18.98 -23.04 -2.05
CA GLN A 36 -17.97 -24.06 -1.76
C GLN A 36 -17.92 -25.13 -2.88
N PHE A 37 -18.29 -24.76 -4.11
CA PHE A 37 -18.21 -25.67 -5.24
C PHE A 37 -16.77 -26.11 -5.49
N GLU A 38 -16.59 -27.37 -5.88
CA GLU A 38 -15.28 -27.99 -6.14
C GLU A 38 -15.25 -28.75 -7.47
N GLY A 39 -14.12 -29.37 -7.77
CA GLY A 39 -13.90 -30.07 -9.04
C GLY A 39 -13.23 -29.18 -10.07
N SER A 40 -13.18 -29.63 -11.31
CA SER A 40 -12.57 -28.87 -12.43
C SER A 40 -13.63 -28.32 -13.38
N LEU A 41 -13.28 -27.24 -14.07
CA LEU A 41 -14.11 -26.73 -15.17
C LEU A 41 -14.12 -27.76 -16.34
N PRO A 42 -15.28 -28.00 -16.97
CA PRO A 42 -15.35 -28.88 -18.12
C PRO A 42 -14.45 -28.41 -19.25
N SER A 43 -13.74 -29.33 -19.90
CA SER A 43 -12.82 -29.02 -21.02
C SER A 43 -13.50 -28.26 -22.17
N GLU A 44 -14.79 -28.48 -22.37
CA GLU A 44 -15.61 -27.92 -23.45
C GLU A 44 -16.49 -26.73 -23.00
N ILE A 45 -16.23 -26.13 -21.86
CA ILE A 45 -17.10 -25.07 -21.27
C ILE A 45 -17.39 -23.92 -22.26
N GLY A 46 -16.42 -23.50 -23.05
CA GLY A 46 -16.60 -22.44 -24.04
C GLY A 46 -17.45 -22.81 -25.24
N ASN A 47 -17.58 -24.12 -25.51
CA ASN A 47 -18.42 -24.63 -26.58
C ASN A 47 -19.84 -24.95 -26.13
N THR A 48 -20.00 -25.34 -24.85
CA THR A 48 -21.28 -25.73 -24.28
C THR A 48 -22.17 -24.53 -23.95
N PHE A 49 -21.59 -23.34 -23.74
CA PHE A 49 -22.30 -22.11 -23.47
C PHE A 49 -22.11 -21.06 -24.59
N PRO A 50 -22.62 -21.25 -25.80
CA PRO A 50 -22.35 -20.38 -26.96
C PRO A 50 -22.90 -18.95 -26.78
N ASN A 51 -23.88 -18.77 -25.88
CA ASN A 51 -24.52 -17.49 -25.61
C ASN A 51 -24.03 -16.78 -24.34
N ILE A 52 -23.07 -17.39 -23.62
CA ILE A 52 -22.59 -16.86 -22.34
C ILE A 52 -22.02 -15.46 -22.48
N LYS A 53 -22.48 -14.53 -21.64
CA LYS A 53 -21.93 -13.17 -21.51
C LYS A 53 -21.24 -12.97 -20.17
N PHE A 54 -21.76 -13.62 -19.11
CA PHE A 54 -21.29 -13.46 -17.76
C PHE A 54 -21.00 -14.84 -17.17
N LEU A 55 -19.74 -15.13 -16.94
CA LEU A 55 -19.28 -16.36 -16.30
C LEU A 55 -18.58 -16.00 -14.99
N PHE A 56 -19.24 -16.26 -13.88
CA PHE A 56 -18.79 -15.93 -12.52
C PHE A 56 -18.72 -17.20 -11.67
N ILE A 57 -17.49 -17.62 -11.35
CA ILE A 57 -17.22 -18.74 -10.45
C ILE A 57 -16.34 -18.33 -9.27
N SER A 58 -16.14 -17.04 -9.05
CA SER A 58 -15.19 -16.52 -8.06
C SER A 58 -15.52 -16.98 -6.65
N PHE A 59 -14.47 -17.14 -5.83
CA PHE A 59 -14.57 -17.53 -4.42
C PHE A 59 -15.31 -18.86 -4.23
N ASN A 60 -14.65 -19.91 -4.73
CA ASN A 60 -15.05 -21.33 -4.63
C ASN A 60 -13.79 -22.21 -4.42
N ASN A 61 -13.93 -23.52 -4.58
CA ASN A 61 -12.84 -24.49 -4.48
C ASN A 61 -12.50 -25.17 -5.81
N PHE A 62 -12.79 -24.52 -6.96
CA PHE A 62 -12.48 -25.10 -8.27
C PHE A 62 -10.96 -25.33 -8.44
N THR A 63 -10.61 -26.47 -9.03
CA THR A 63 -9.23 -26.93 -9.26
C THR A 63 -8.96 -27.18 -10.74
N GLY A 64 -7.73 -27.58 -11.08
CA GLY A 64 -7.32 -27.86 -12.46
C GLY A 64 -7.04 -26.60 -13.26
N SER A 65 -6.93 -26.73 -14.58
CA SER A 65 -6.59 -25.62 -15.48
C SER A 65 -7.81 -24.90 -16.03
N ILE A 66 -7.62 -23.65 -16.47
CA ILE A 66 -8.63 -22.94 -17.27
C ILE A 66 -8.67 -23.61 -18.65
N PRO A 67 -9.84 -24.15 -19.10
CA PRO A 67 -9.93 -24.85 -20.36
C PRO A 67 -9.66 -23.95 -21.56
N ILE A 68 -8.92 -24.46 -22.54
CA ILE A 68 -8.58 -23.73 -23.78
C ILE A 68 -9.86 -23.32 -24.53
N SER A 69 -10.90 -24.14 -24.46
CA SER A 69 -12.21 -23.87 -25.11
C SER A 69 -12.86 -22.56 -24.64
N ILE A 70 -12.44 -21.98 -23.47
CA ILE A 70 -12.99 -20.71 -22.98
C ILE A 70 -12.88 -19.60 -24.05
N SER A 71 -11.85 -19.66 -24.89
CA SER A 71 -11.64 -18.72 -25.99
C SER A 71 -12.71 -18.79 -27.09
N ASN A 72 -13.49 -19.89 -27.14
CA ASN A 72 -14.58 -20.07 -28.12
C ASN A 72 -15.88 -19.36 -27.68
N ALA A 73 -16.00 -19.01 -26.42
CA ALA A 73 -17.15 -18.28 -25.89
C ALA A 73 -17.05 -16.77 -26.22
N SER A 74 -17.03 -16.41 -27.50
CA SER A 74 -16.75 -15.07 -28.03
C SER A 74 -17.75 -13.98 -27.58
N ASN A 75 -18.88 -14.38 -26.98
CA ASN A 75 -19.88 -13.46 -26.43
C ASN A 75 -19.59 -13.01 -25.00
N ILE A 76 -18.54 -13.56 -24.34
CA ILE A 76 -18.21 -13.19 -22.96
C ILE A 76 -17.89 -11.70 -22.87
N VAL A 77 -18.58 -11.04 -21.94
CA VAL A 77 -18.38 -9.65 -21.53
C VAL A 77 -17.59 -9.60 -20.21
N ARG A 78 -17.90 -10.50 -19.29
CA ARG A 78 -17.15 -10.59 -18.01
C ARG A 78 -16.83 -12.04 -17.66
N LEU A 79 -15.55 -12.28 -17.44
CA LEU A 79 -15.00 -13.57 -17.01
C LEU A 79 -14.34 -13.40 -15.64
N GLN A 80 -14.97 -13.96 -14.60
CA GLN A 80 -14.54 -13.84 -13.22
C GLN A 80 -14.28 -15.22 -12.60
N LEU A 81 -13.00 -15.61 -12.55
CA LEU A 81 -12.55 -16.92 -12.08
C LEU A 81 -11.76 -16.83 -10.76
N GLY A 82 -11.65 -15.63 -10.19
CA GLY A 82 -10.79 -15.34 -9.04
C GLY A 82 -11.20 -16.05 -7.76
N GLY A 83 -10.25 -16.24 -6.82
CA GLY A 83 -10.53 -16.85 -5.51
C GLY A 83 -10.85 -18.34 -5.62
N ASN A 84 -10.05 -19.09 -6.35
CA ASN A 84 -10.17 -20.53 -6.51
C ASN A 84 -8.80 -21.23 -6.32
N LYS A 85 -8.72 -22.49 -6.71
CA LYS A 85 -7.49 -23.30 -6.67
C LYS A 85 -7.05 -23.71 -8.08
N LEU A 86 -7.32 -22.83 -9.07
CA LEU A 86 -6.96 -23.08 -10.46
C LEU A 86 -5.43 -23.05 -10.64
N THR A 87 -4.92 -23.90 -11.54
CA THR A 87 -3.48 -24.08 -11.79
C THR A 87 -3.14 -24.01 -13.26
N GLY A 88 -1.85 -24.00 -13.60
CA GLY A 88 -1.36 -24.00 -14.97
C GLY A 88 -1.44 -22.65 -15.66
N LYS A 89 -1.33 -22.62 -16.97
CA LYS A 89 -1.28 -21.41 -17.78
C LYS A 89 -2.69 -20.90 -18.11
N VAL A 90 -2.82 -19.58 -18.22
CA VAL A 90 -4.02 -18.96 -18.79
C VAL A 90 -3.98 -19.11 -20.31
N PRO A 91 -5.01 -19.70 -20.96
CA PRO A 91 -5.06 -19.81 -22.40
C PRO A 91 -5.19 -18.44 -23.06
N SER A 92 -4.87 -18.36 -24.37
CA SER A 92 -5.14 -17.16 -25.15
C SER A 92 -6.64 -16.83 -25.13
N VAL A 93 -6.96 -15.56 -24.89
CA VAL A 93 -8.34 -15.04 -24.85
C VAL A 93 -8.62 -14.08 -26.02
N GLY A 94 -7.82 -14.15 -27.07
CA GLY A 94 -7.87 -13.22 -28.20
C GLY A 94 -9.17 -13.21 -28.99
N ASN A 95 -10.02 -14.23 -28.88
CA ASN A 95 -11.34 -14.26 -29.48
C ASN A 95 -12.44 -13.56 -28.65
N LEU A 96 -12.14 -13.18 -27.40
CA LEU A 96 -13.09 -12.54 -26.50
C LEU A 96 -13.14 -11.02 -26.73
N HIS A 97 -13.52 -10.59 -27.93
CA HIS A 97 -13.48 -9.19 -28.34
C HIS A 97 -14.39 -8.27 -27.52
N LYS A 98 -15.46 -8.83 -26.92
CA LYS A 98 -16.46 -8.08 -26.13
C LYS A 98 -16.10 -7.95 -24.65
N LEU A 99 -14.90 -8.42 -24.27
CA LEU A 99 -14.50 -8.50 -22.86
C LEU A 99 -14.32 -7.12 -22.24
N GLU A 100 -15.13 -6.82 -21.23
CA GLU A 100 -15.04 -5.63 -20.39
C GLU A 100 -14.29 -5.91 -19.07
N GLY A 101 -14.41 -7.13 -18.57
CA GLY A 101 -13.81 -7.52 -17.29
C GLY A 101 -13.22 -8.91 -17.33
N PHE A 102 -11.93 -8.99 -16.97
CA PHE A 102 -11.19 -10.24 -16.85
C PHE A 102 -10.54 -10.31 -15.47
N SER A 103 -10.83 -11.37 -14.72
CA SER A 103 -10.13 -11.64 -13.48
C SER A 103 -9.91 -13.13 -13.26
N VAL A 104 -8.64 -13.45 -13.00
CA VAL A 104 -8.16 -14.78 -12.59
C VAL A 104 -7.40 -14.69 -11.25
N SER A 105 -7.61 -13.62 -10.51
CA SER A 105 -6.93 -13.31 -9.25
C SER A 105 -7.08 -14.40 -8.18
N LYS A 106 -6.16 -14.45 -7.22
CA LYS A 106 -6.24 -15.36 -6.06
C LYS A 106 -6.45 -16.82 -6.48
N ASN A 107 -5.46 -17.35 -7.22
CA ASN A 107 -5.39 -18.73 -7.67
C ASN A 107 -3.93 -19.25 -7.55
N TYR A 108 -3.65 -20.39 -8.16
CA TYR A 108 -2.29 -20.94 -8.28
C TYR A 108 -1.85 -20.98 -9.74
N LEU A 109 -2.32 -20.00 -10.54
CA LEU A 109 -2.01 -19.92 -11.98
C LEU A 109 -0.58 -19.44 -12.20
N GLY A 110 -0.01 -19.85 -13.33
CA GLY A 110 1.40 -19.68 -13.64
C GLY A 110 2.23 -20.86 -13.15
N SER A 111 3.35 -21.08 -13.80
CA SER A 111 4.32 -22.13 -13.48
C SER A 111 5.62 -21.59 -12.88
N GLY A 112 5.76 -20.26 -12.83
CA GLY A 112 7.00 -19.57 -12.50
C GLY A 112 7.93 -19.43 -13.72
N GLU A 113 7.42 -19.70 -14.93
CA GLU A 113 8.17 -19.67 -16.18
C GLU A 113 8.00 -18.34 -16.93
N ASP A 114 8.95 -18.03 -17.80
CA ASP A 114 9.00 -16.75 -18.54
C ASP A 114 7.81 -16.50 -19.47
N ASP A 115 7.10 -17.53 -19.87
CA ASP A 115 5.97 -17.46 -20.80
C ASP A 115 4.59 -17.46 -20.12
N ASP A 116 4.53 -17.41 -18.78
CA ASP A 116 3.27 -17.36 -18.03
C ASP A 116 2.37 -16.20 -18.45
N LEU A 117 2.96 -15.08 -18.87
CA LEU A 117 2.24 -13.88 -19.32
C LEU A 117 1.93 -13.89 -20.83
N SER A 118 2.13 -15.00 -21.54
CA SER A 118 1.92 -15.11 -22.99
C SER A 118 0.48 -14.84 -23.44
N PHE A 119 -0.49 -14.94 -22.55
CA PHE A 119 -1.89 -14.61 -22.83
C PHE A 119 -2.17 -13.10 -22.87
N LEU A 120 -1.38 -12.26 -22.15
CA LEU A 120 -1.63 -10.82 -22.06
C LEU A 120 -1.69 -10.11 -23.43
N PRO A 121 -0.76 -10.36 -24.37
CA PRO A 121 -0.87 -9.76 -25.70
C PRO A 121 -2.20 -10.01 -26.40
N SER A 122 -2.87 -11.13 -26.16
CA SER A 122 -4.16 -11.44 -26.77
C SER A 122 -5.30 -10.53 -26.28
N LEU A 123 -5.18 -9.93 -25.11
CA LEU A 123 -6.16 -8.98 -24.57
C LEU A 123 -6.18 -7.64 -25.31
N THR A 124 -5.22 -7.36 -26.21
CA THR A 124 -5.26 -6.16 -27.06
C THR A 124 -6.46 -6.17 -28.01
N ASN A 125 -7.06 -7.33 -28.26
CA ASN A 125 -8.27 -7.47 -29.07
C ASN A 125 -9.55 -7.07 -28.30
N ALA A 126 -9.51 -7.00 -26.98
CA ALA A 126 -10.64 -6.62 -26.12
C ALA A 126 -10.69 -5.09 -25.99
N THR A 127 -11.24 -4.40 -26.99
CA THR A 127 -11.25 -2.92 -27.08
C THR A 127 -12.09 -2.22 -26.02
N ASP A 128 -12.99 -2.96 -25.37
CA ASP A 128 -13.89 -2.46 -24.33
C ASP A 128 -13.43 -2.87 -22.92
N LEU A 129 -12.22 -3.45 -22.78
CA LEU A 129 -11.70 -3.89 -21.49
C LEU A 129 -11.56 -2.73 -20.52
N VAL A 130 -12.24 -2.85 -19.36
CA VAL A 130 -12.29 -1.84 -18.27
C VAL A 130 -11.50 -2.30 -17.05
N ARG A 131 -11.48 -3.61 -16.76
CA ARG A 131 -10.82 -4.19 -15.59
C ARG A 131 -10.02 -5.43 -15.95
N LEU A 132 -8.79 -5.46 -15.47
CA LEU A 132 -7.88 -6.61 -15.62
C LEU A 132 -7.26 -6.95 -14.27
N GLY A 133 -7.51 -8.17 -13.77
CA GLY A 133 -7.00 -8.69 -12.51
C GLY A 133 -6.32 -10.05 -12.69
N ILE A 134 -5.05 -10.12 -12.31
CA ILE A 134 -4.25 -11.36 -12.26
C ILE A 134 -3.52 -11.49 -10.92
N GLU A 135 -3.86 -10.63 -9.97
CA GLU A 135 -3.19 -10.54 -8.68
C GLU A 135 -3.24 -11.84 -7.86
N GLU A 136 -2.25 -12.00 -6.95
CA GLU A 136 -2.15 -13.14 -6.05
C GLU A 136 -2.17 -14.50 -6.78
N ASN A 137 -1.12 -14.72 -7.61
CA ASN A 137 -0.89 -15.94 -8.38
C ASN A 137 0.63 -16.27 -8.42
N ASN A 138 1.02 -17.24 -9.26
CA ASN A 138 2.41 -17.61 -9.47
C ASN A 138 2.96 -17.13 -10.83
N PHE A 139 2.34 -16.13 -11.46
CA PHE A 139 2.77 -15.66 -12.76
C PHE A 139 4.20 -15.09 -12.71
N ALA A 140 5.07 -15.67 -13.51
CA ALA A 140 6.39 -15.12 -13.80
C ALA A 140 6.46 -14.59 -15.23
N GLY A 141 7.63 -14.11 -15.60
CA GLY A 141 7.88 -13.61 -16.93
C GLY A 141 7.98 -12.09 -17.01
N ARG A 142 8.46 -11.64 -18.16
CA ARG A 142 8.65 -10.22 -18.40
C ARG A 142 7.33 -9.52 -18.71
N LEU A 143 7.10 -8.37 -18.03
CA LEU A 143 5.94 -7.54 -18.35
C LEU A 143 5.96 -7.13 -19.83
N PRO A 144 4.98 -7.58 -20.66
CA PRO A 144 5.05 -7.40 -22.09
C PRO A 144 4.76 -5.96 -22.52
N GLN A 145 5.45 -5.49 -23.58
CA GLN A 145 5.26 -4.15 -24.15
C GLN A 145 3.81 -3.91 -24.60
N GLN A 146 3.11 -4.97 -24.99
CA GLN A 146 1.73 -4.93 -25.50
C GLN A 146 0.72 -4.41 -24.49
N ILE A 147 1.02 -4.38 -23.18
CA ILE A 147 0.11 -3.77 -22.20
C ILE A 147 -0.22 -2.30 -22.54
N CYS A 148 0.69 -1.59 -23.22
CA CYS A 148 0.49 -0.23 -23.69
C CYS A 148 -0.58 -0.09 -24.78
N ASN A 149 -0.97 -1.21 -25.37
CA ASN A 149 -1.97 -1.29 -26.45
C ASN A 149 -3.32 -1.84 -25.95
N PHE A 150 -3.50 -2.03 -24.66
CA PHE A 150 -4.79 -2.40 -24.10
C PHE A 150 -5.83 -1.30 -24.35
N SER A 151 -7.09 -1.65 -24.10
CA SER A 151 -8.21 -0.74 -24.24
C SER A 151 -7.95 0.63 -23.61
N ARG A 152 -8.30 1.71 -24.30
CA ARG A 152 -8.28 3.06 -23.73
C ARG A 152 -9.31 3.26 -22.61
N ASN A 153 -10.31 2.34 -22.51
CA ASN A 153 -11.30 2.31 -21.44
C ASN A 153 -10.78 1.60 -20.18
N LEU A 154 -9.57 0.97 -20.24
CA LEU A 154 -9.00 0.24 -19.12
C LEU A 154 -8.75 1.17 -17.95
N SER A 155 -9.54 0.97 -16.90
CA SER A 155 -9.52 1.84 -15.71
C SER A 155 -8.84 1.19 -14.51
N LYS A 156 -8.70 -0.13 -14.49
CA LYS A 156 -8.15 -0.86 -13.35
C LYS A 156 -7.24 -1.99 -13.78
N ILE A 157 -6.00 -1.96 -13.29
CA ILE A 157 -5.00 -3.02 -13.42
C ILE A 157 -4.60 -3.49 -12.03
N TYR A 158 -4.75 -4.79 -11.77
CA TYR A 158 -4.34 -5.48 -10.56
C TYR A 158 -3.40 -6.64 -10.94
N PHE A 159 -2.09 -6.40 -10.78
CA PHE A 159 -1.04 -7.39 -11.09
C PHE A 159 -0.19 -7.71 -9.86
N ASN A 160 -0.59 -7.21 -8.70
CA ASN A 160 0.16 -7.37 -7.46
C ASN A 160 0.32 -8.84 -7.03
N ASP A 161 1.35 -9.09 -6.21
CA ASP A 161 1.62 -10.38 -5.59
C ASP A 161 1.76 -11.53 -6.61
N ASN A 162 2.80 -11.38 -7.45
CA ASN A 162 3.23 -12.33 -8.46
C ASN A 162 4.78 -12.36 -8.53
N GLN A 163 5.34 -12.96 -9.58
CA GLN A 163 6.77 -13.00 -9.82
C GLN A 163 7.16 -12.24 -11.11
N ILE A 164 6.34 -11.28 -11.52
CA ILE A 164 6.52 -10.50 -12.76
C ILE A 164 7.78 -9.64 -12.66
N TYR A 165 8.61 -9.66 -13.71
CA TYR A 165 9.85 -8.90 -13.73
C TYR A 165 9.97 -7.99 -14.97
N GLY A 166 11.13 -7.31 -15.08
CA GLY A 166 11.41 -6.38 -16.16
C GLY A 166 11.02 -4.94 -15.82
N LYS A 167 10.78 -4.13 -16.83
CA LYS A 167 10.48 -2.70 -16.67
C LYS A 167 9.04 -2.40 -17.00
N ILE A 168 8.49 -1.34 -16.42
CA ILE A 168 7.24 -0.76 -16.93
C ILE A 168 7.50 -0.24 -18.35
N PRO A 169 6.74 -0.71 -19.37
CA PRO A 169 7.00 -0.30 -20.74
C PRO A 169 6.77 1.19 -20.99
N SER A 170 7.58 1.78 -21.88
CA SER A 170 7.30 3.09 -22.44
C SER A 170 6.02 3.05 -23.26
N GLY A 171 5.16 4.02 -23.12
CA GLY A 171 3.83 4.03 -23.75
C GLY A 171 2.68 3.70 -22.80
N ILE A 172 2.97 3.42 -21.51
CA ILE A 172 1.95 3.18 -20.49
C ILE A 172 0.94 4.34 -20.40
N GLU A 173 1.34 5.55 -20.78
CA GLU A 173 0.48 6.74 -20.87
C GLU A 173 -0.69 6.63 -21.84
N ASN A 174 -0.70 5.62 -22.73
CA ASN A 174 -1.84 5.38 -23.63
C ASN A 174 -3.09 4.94 -22.88
N LEU A 175 -2.94 4.39 -21.66
CA LEU A 175 -4.03 3.94 -20.80
C LEU A 175 -4.68 5.12 -20.06
N ILE A 176 -5.18 6.08 -20.80
CA ILE A 176 -5.63 7.39 -20.29
C ILE A 176 -6.77 7.34 -19.27
N SER A 177 -7.56 6.26 -19.26
CA SER A 177 -8.68 6.05 -18.33
C SER A 177 -8.26 5.40 -17.01
N LEU A 178 -6.96 5.08 -16.83
CA LEU A 178 -6.50 4.33 -15.69
C LEU A 178 -6.70 5.12 -14.38
N THR A 179 -7.40 4.50 -13.44
CA THR A 179 -7.69 5.04 -12.10
C THR A 179 -6.97 4.25 -11.00
N ILE A 180 -6.74 2.96 -11.24
CA ILE A 180 -6.02 2.08 -10.31
C ILE A 180 -4.92 1.34 -11.07
N PHE A 181 -3.69 1.48 -10.57
CA PHE A 181 -2.53 0.79 -11.11
C PHE A 181 -1.74 0.13 -9.98
N GLN A 182 -1.91 -1.17 -9.82
CA GLN A 182 -1.26 -1.96 -8.78
C GLN A 182 -0.31 -2.99 -9.39
N LEU A 183 0.96 -2.87 -9.06
CA LEU A 183 2.05 -3.76 -9.45
C LEU A 183 2.87 -4.25 -8.24
N SER A 184 2.41 -3.99 -7.02
CA SER A 184 3.16 -4.30 -5.79
C SER A 184 3.45 -5.79 -5.64
N GLY A 185 4.45 -6.15 -4.81
CA GLY A 185 4.76 -7.56 -4.55
C GLY A 185 5.22 -8.31 -5.80
N ASN A 186 6.14 -7.73 -6.60
CA ASN A 186 6.69 -8.31 -7.82
C ASN A 186 8.22 -8.18 -7.89
N LYS A 187 8.83 -8.52 -9.02
CA LYS A 187 10.27 -8.38 -9.29
C LYS A 187 10.56 -7.33 -10.37
N LEU A 188 9.66 -6.34 -10.52
CA LEU A 188 9.80 -5.28 -11.51
C LEU A 188 11.00 -4.38 -11.17
N SER A 189 11.69 -3.88 -12.18
CA SER A 189 12.97 -3.19 -12.01
C SER A 189 13.14 -2.00 -12.95
N GLY A 190 14.25 -1.30 -12.82
CA GLY A 190 14.57 -0.09 -13.59
C GLY A 190 13.80 1.13 -13.11
N ASN A 191 13.81 2.19 -13.91
CA ASN A 191 13.22 3.46 -13.51
C ASN A 191 11.69 3.46 -13.65
N ILE A 192 11.01 4.19 -12.77
CA ILE A 192 9.60 4.54 -12.96
C ILE A 192 9.53 5.52 -14.15
N PRO A 193 8.79 5.20 -15.23
CA PRO A 193 8.75 6.08 -16.41
C PRO A 193 8.06 7.41 -16.10
N SER A 194 8.66 8.53 -16.53
CA SER A 194 8.07 9.87 -16.35
C SER A 194 6.69 10.01 -17.03
N ASN A 195 6.44 9.20 -18.05
CA ASN A 195 5.17 9.17 -18.78
C ASN A 195 3.96 8.79 -17.92
N ILE A 196 4.16 8.11 -16.76
CA ILE A 196 3.08 7.82 -15.80
C ILE A 196 2.37 9.11 -15.37
N GLY A 197 3.09 10.23 -15.28
CA GLY A 197 2.51 11.54 -14.96
C GLY A 197 1.47 12.07 -15.97
N LYS A 198 1.25 11.38 -17.11
CA LYS A 198 0.18 11.69 -18.06
C LYS A 198 -1.14 10.99 -17.73
N LEU A 199 -1.15 10.01 -16.83
CA LEU A 199 -2.34 9.26 -16.38
C LEU A 199 -3.16 10.08 -15.37
N ARG A 200 -3.70 11.20 -15.78
CA ARG A 200 -4.29 12.23 -14.91
C ARG A 200 -5.49 11.76 -14.09
N ASN A 201 -6.13 10.65 -14.49
CA ASN A 201 -7.26 10.06 -13.77
C ASN A 201 -6.84 9.11 -12.64
N LEU A 202 -5.53 8.90 -12.46
CA LEU A 202 -5.02 7.91 -11.51
C LEU A 202 -5.30 8.35 -10.08
N ARG A 203 -5.92 7.43 -9.32
CA ARG A 203 -6.29 7.60 -7.91
C ARG A 203 -5.46 6.72 -6.98
N ILE A 204 -5.05 5.54 -7.44
CA ILE A 204 -4.24 4.60 -6.68
C ILE A 204 -3.05 4.18 -7.53
N LEU A 205 -1.85 4.41 -7.00
CA LEU A 205 -0.59 3.98 -7.57
C LEU A 205 0.18 3.18 -6.52
N TYR A 206 0.18 1.85 -6.66
CA TYR A 206 0.86 0.93 -5.75
C TYR A 206 1.94 0.13 -6.48
N PHE A 207 3.20 0.50 -6.23
CA PHE A 207 4.38 -0.15 -6.79
C PHE A 207 5.32 -0.67 -5.69
N PHE A 208 4.84 -0.75 -4.46
CA PHE A 208 5.63 -1.18 -3.31
C PHE A 208 6.12 -2.63 -3.45
N THR A 209 7.18 -2.97 -2.71
CA THR A 209 7.79 -4.32 -2.70
C THR A 209 8.13 -4.79 -4.13
N ASN A 210 9.10 -4.06 -4.75
CA ASN A 210 9.65 -4.33 -6.08
C ASN A 210 11.15 -3.99 -6.10
N ASN A 211 11.77 -4.01 -7.29
CA ASN A 211 13.18 -3.64 -7.50
C ASN A 211 13.32 -2.35 -8.33
N PHE A 212 12.35 -1.42 -8.26
CA PHE A 212 12.46 -0.14 -8.95
C PHE A 212 13.63 0.66 -8.43
N SER A 213 14.33 1.34 -9.35
CA SER A 213 15.53 2.13 -9.06
C SER A 213 15.46 3.50 -9.75
N GLY A 214 16.51 4.31 -9.55
CA GLY A 214 16.54 5.66 -10.10
C GLY A 214 15.74 6.66 -9.26
N TYR A 215 15.37 7.78 -9.88
CA TYR A 215 14.70 8.88 -9.22
C TYR A 215 13.18 8.75 -9.26
N ILE A 216 12.50 9.31 -8.27
CA ILE A 216 11.05 9.53 -8.32
C ILE A 216 10.78 10.62 -9.38
N PRO A 217 10.04 10.34 -10.47
CA PRO A 217 9.80 11.33 -11.51
C PRO A 217 9.00 12.53 -11.02
N SER A 218 9.46 13.74 -11.27
CA SER A 218 8.74 14.97 -10.92
C SER A 218 7.37 15.09 -11.60
N SER A 219 7.19 14.42 -12.74
CA SER A 219 5.92 14.35 -13.46
C SER A 219 4.79 13.68 -12.68
N LEU A 220 5.10 12.88 -11.62
CA LEU A 220 4.09 12.30 -10.75
C LEU A 220 3.26 13.37 -10.02
N GLY A 221 3.79 14.59 -9.84
CA GLY A 221 3.02 15.74 -9.37
C GLY A 221 1.88 16.21 -10.30
N ASN A 222 1.77 15.66 -11.51
CA ASN A 222 0.65 15.93 -12.41
C ASN A 222 -0.58 15.03 -12.13
N LEU A 223 -0.44 14.03 -11.25
CA LEU A 223 -1.49 13.09 -10.86
C LEU A 223 -2.39 13.73 -9.80
N THR A 224 -3.11 14.79 -10.15
CA THR A 224 -3.87 15.61 -9.19
C THR A 224 -5.09 14.90 -8.59
N GLU A 225 -5.53 13.78 -9.18
CA GLU A 225 -6.61 12.93 -8.66
C GLU A 225 -6.10 11.84 -7.70
N LEU A 226 -4.78 11.78 -7.42
CA LEU A 226 -4.17 10.73 -6.62
C LEU A 226 -4.64 10.82 -5.16
N LEU A 227 -5.13 9.67 -4.66
CA LEU A 227 -5.61 9.48 -3.28
C LEU A 227 -4.62 8.65 -2.46
N GLN A 228 -4.02 7.64 -3.08
CA GLN A 228 -3.11 6.74 -2.39
C GLN A 228 -1.89 6.46 -3.27
N PHE A 229 -0.73 6.63 -2.66
CA PHE A 229 0.55 6.51 -3.35
C PHE A 229 1.53 5.74 -2.48
N SER A 230 2.03 4.62 -3.01
CA SER A 230 3.06 3.84 -2.32
C SER A 230 4.13 3.32 -3.28
N LEU A 231 5.38 3.70 -2.98
CA LEU A 231 6.61 3.18 -3.58
C LEU A 231 7.50 2.51 -2.52
N ARG A 232 6.92 2.14 -1.39
CA ARG A 232 7.62 1.50 -0.26
C ARG A 232 8.39 0.25 -0.74
N GLU A 233 9.50 -0.08 -0.05
CA GLU A 233 10.29 -1.28 -0.32
C GLU A 233 10.73 -1.37 -1.79
N ASN A 234 11.64 -0.45 -2.19
CA ASN A 234 12.26 -0.41 -3.51
C ASN A 234 13.72 0.06 -3.39
N ASN A 235 14.38 0.29 -4.53
CA ASN A 235 15.76 0.79 -4.60
C ASN A 235 15.82 2.23 -5.14
N LEU A 236 14.79 3.03 -4.87
CA LEU A 236 14.71 4.41 -5.34
C LEU A 236 15.69 5.30 -4.58
N HIS A 237 16.27 6.28 -5.27
CA HIS A 237 17.24 7.19 -4.68
C HIS A 237 17.01 8.65 -5.13
N GLY A 238 17.83 9.57 -4.60
CA GLY A 238 17.71 11.00 -4.85
C GLY A 238 16.60 11.64 -4.01
N ASN A 239 16.11 12.79 -4.42
CA ASN A 239 15.22 13.61 -3.60
C ASN A 239 13.74 13.30 -3.83
N ILE A 240 12.91 13.57 -2.83
CA ILE A 240 11.46 13.62 -3.00
C ILE A 240 11.11 14.85 -3.85
N PRO A 241 10.44 14.71 -5.01
CA PRO A 241 10.11 15.88 -5.83
C PRO A 241 9.09 16.80 -5.16
N SER A 242 9.39 18.10 -5.06
CA SER A 242 8.46 19.11 -4.51
C SER A 242 7.15 19.22 -5.30
N SER A 243 7.16 18.81 -6.58
CA SER A 243 5.97 18.75 -7.43
C SER A 243 4.87 17.85 -6.91
N LEU A 244 5.18 16.84 -6.05
CA LEU A 244 4.19 15.99 -5.39
C LEU A 244 3.23 16.79 -4.49
N GLY A 245 3.63 17.96 -4.02
CA GLY A 245 2.75 18.91 -3.35
C GLY A 245 1.57 19.44 -4.19
N LYS A 246 1.49 19.09 -5.49
CA LYS A 246 0.32 19.38 -6.34
C LYS A 246 -0.79 18.33 -6.22
N CYS A 247 -0.52 17.18 -5.62
CA CYS A 247 -1.48 16.09 -5.42
C CYS A 247 -2.42 16.39 -4.24
N GLN A 248 -3.27 17.42 -4.38
CA GLN A 248 -4.08 18.01 -3.31
C GLN A 248 -5.18 17.11 -2.75
N LYS A 249 -5.37 15.89 -3.31
CA LYS A 249 -6.36 14.91 -2.86
C LYS A 249 -5.72 13.73 -2.12
N LEU A 250 -4.41 13.76 -1.94
CA LEU A 250 -3.65 12.63 -1.40
C LEU A 250 -4.01 12.39 0.07
N LEU A 251 -4.41 11.17 0.39
CA LEU A 251 -4.81 10.72 1.74
C LEU A 251 -3.72 9.88 2.41
N ALA A 252 -2.97 9.11 1.63
CA ALA A 252 -1.88 8.26 2.10
C ALA A 252 -0.66 8.34 1.18
N PHE A 253 0.52 8.46 1.79
CA PHE A 253 1.79 8.62 1.08
C PHE A 253 2.89 7.80 1.74
N GLU A 254 3.47 6.85 1.00
CA GLU A 254 4.47 5.91 1.51
C GLU A 254 5.69 5.81 0.57
N LEU A 255 6.86 6.06 1.14
CA LEU A 255 8.17 5.92 0.49
C LEU A 255 9.17 5.13 1.34
N SER A 256 8.72 4.51 2.43
CA SER A 256 9.61 3.82 3.36
C SER A 256 10.42 2.71 2.71
N PHE A 257 11.54 2.34 3.34
CA PHE A 257 12.45 1.30 2.85
C PHE A 257 12.93 1.55 1.42
N ASN A 258 13.60 2.70 1.22
CA ASN A 258 14.25 3.09 -0.02
C ASN A 258 15.64 3.71 0.26
N ASN A 259 16.30 4.25 -0.75
CA ASN A 259 17.57 4.95 -0.63
C ASN A 259 17.42 6.47 -0.92
N ILE A 260 16.25 7.04 -0.56
CA ILE A 260 15.89 8.43 -0.83
C ILE A 260 16.66 9.36 0.10
N SER A 261 17.17 10.46 -0.43
CA SER A 261 18.02 11.41 0.28
C SER A 261 17.53 12.87 0.11
N GLY A 262 18.28 13.82 0.67
CA GLY A 262 17.91 15.23 0.66
C GLY A 262 16.81 15.55 1.67
N THR A 263 16.21 16.73 1.56
CA THR A 263 15.24 17.22 2.53
C THR A 263 13.81 16.81 2.22
N ILE A 264 12.97 16.77 3.23
CA ILE A 264 11.53 16.61 3.05
C ILE A 264 10.97 17.91 2.45
N PRO A 265 10.30 17.89 1.28
CA PRO A 265 9.78 19.11 0.68
C PRO A 265 8.65 19.74 1.52
N PRO A 266 8.73 21.03 1.87
CA PRO A 266 7.65 21.74 2.55
C PRO A 266 6.30 21.67 1.82
N GLN A 267 6.33 21.59 0.48
CA GLN A 267 5.14 21.46 -0.35
C GLN A 267 4.38 20.15 -0.09
N LEU A 268 5.08 19.05 0.21
CA LEU A 268 4.47 17.78 0.57
C LEU A 268 3.81 17.87 1.96
N MET A 269 4.53 18.44 2.95
CA MET A 269 4.01 18.64 4.31
C MET A 269 2.90 19.69 4.38
N SER A 270 2.64 20.41 3.29
CA SER A 270 1.52 21.37 3.18
C SER A 270 0.21 20.74 2.71
N LEU A 271 0.17 19.44 2.40
CA LEU A 271 -1.01 18.75 1.89
C LEU A 271 -2.00 18.43 3.01
N SER A 272 -2.89 19.36 3.35
CA SER A 272 -3.89 19.16 4.40
C SER A 272 -4.88 18.02 4.16
N SER A 273 -4.89 17.44 2.96
CA SER A 273 -5.65 16.24 2.61
C SER A 273 -5.08 14.95 3.20
N LEU A 274 -3.79 14.91 3.50
CA LEU A 274 -3.14 13.73 4.12
C LEU A 274 -3.80 13.46 5.48
N SER A 275 -4.48 12.34 5.57
CA SER A 275 -5.30 12.01 6.75
C SER A 275 -5.10 10.58 7.26
N ILE A 276 -4.58 9.69 6.43
CA ILE A 276 -4.38 8.29 6.81
C ILE A 276 -2.95 8.10 7.32
N LEU A 277 -1.96 8.25 6.43
CA LEU A 277 -0.57 7.89 6.69
C LEU A 277 0.39 8.74 5.87
N VAL A 278 1.48 9.16 6.50
CA VAL A 278 2.73 9.58 5.84
C VAL A 278 3.85 8.72 6.40
N ASP A 279 4.41 7.87 5.58
CA ASP A 279 5.52 6.98 5.93
C ASP A 279 6.73 7.25 5.02
N LEU A 280 7.78 7.84 5.62
CA LEU A 280 9.05 8.16 5.00
C LEU A 280 10.21 7.39 5.66
N SER A 281 9.90 6.44 6.53
CA SER A 281 10.87 5.73 7.36
C SER A 281 11.91 4.94 6.55
N TYR A 282 13.02 4.58 7.18
CA TYR A 282 14.09 3.78 6.57
C TYR A 282 14.55 4.34 5.22
N ASN A 283 15.06 5.58 5.25
CA ASN A 283 15.65 6.29 4.11
C ASN A 283 16.92 7.05 4.56
N HIS A 284 17.43 7.96 3.73
CA HIS A 284 18.58 8.82 4.02
C HIS A 284 18.19 10.31 3.98
N LEU A 285 16.93 10.61 4.38
CA LEU A 285 16.43 11.98 4.42
C LEU A 285 17.16 12.78 5.50
N ASN A 286 17.51 14.04 5.21
CA ASN A 286 18.28 14.89 6.09
C ASN A 286 17.66 16.30 6.24
N GLY A 287 18.31 17.15 7.02
CA GLY A 287 17.81 18.48 7.35
C GLY A 287 16.66 18.44 8.36
N ASP A 288 15.96 19.54 8.48
CA ASP A 288 14.90 19.70 9.47
C ASP A 288 13.56 19.12 8.99
N LEU A 289 12.72 18.68 9.91
CA LEU A 289 11.31 18.43 9.62
C LEU A 289 10.62 19.77 9.33
N PRO A 290 10.03 19.97 8.13
CA PRO A 290 9.42 21.26 7.77
C PRO A 290 8.31 21.70 8.72
N ILE A 291 8.26 23.01 9.04
CA ILE A 291 7.23 23.57 9.90
C ILE A 291 5.81 23.41 9.32
N GLU A 292 5.71 23.22 8.03
CA GLU A 292 4.46 22.94 7.31
C GLU A 292 3.79 21.63 7.75
N VAL A 293 4.50 20.75 8.45
CA VAL A 293 3.92 19.54 9.06
C VAL A 293 2.69 19.85 9.91
N GLY A 294 2.66 21.03 10.54
CA GLY A 294 1.49 21.50 11.31
C GLY A 294 0.20 21.67 10.50
N LYS A 295 0.25 21.64 9.16
CA LYS A 295 -0.94 21.68 8.29
C LYS A 295 -1.62 20.31 8.14
N LEU A 296 -0.98 19.24 8.62
CA LEU A 296 -1.48 17.87 8.55
C LEU A 296 -2.43 17.54 9.72
N GLY A 297 -3.35 18.46 10.03
CA GLY A 297 -4.22 18.38 11.22
C GLY A 297 -5.09 17.12 11.31
N SER A 298 -5.41 16.49 10.17
CA SER A 298 -6.22 15.26 10.08
C SER A 298 -5.40 13.98 10.02
N LEU A 299 -4.06 14.06 10.01
CA LEU A 299 -3.18 12.90 9.82
C LEU A 299 -3.25 11.95 11.01
N GLY A 300 -3.48 10.65 10.73
CA GLY A 300 -3.51 9.60 11.76
C GLY A 300 -2.13 9.05 12.11
N VAL A 301 -1.26 8.87 11.12
CA VAL A 301 0.08 8.26 11.31
C VAL A 301 1.14 9.10 10.60
N LEU A 302 2.16 9.51 11.35
CA LEU A 302 3.40 10.08 10.82
C LEU A 302 4.58 9.21 11.23
N ASP A 303 5.25 8.63 10.24
CA ASP A 303 6.48 7.87 10.43
C ASP A 303 7.60 8.50 9.59
N VAL A 304 8.59 9.07 10.28
CA VAL A 304 9.83 9.59 9.70
C VAL A 304 11.05 8.91 10.33
N SER A 305 10.86 7.77 10.98
CA SER A 305 11.89 7.06 11.70
C SER A 305 13.03 6.58 10.80
N ASN A 306 14.17 6.28 11.40
CA ASN A 306 15.34 5.70 10.73
C ASN A 306 15.75 6.48 9.48
N ASN A 307 16.10 7.76 9.69
CA ASN A 307 16.58 8.71 8.69
C ASN A 307 17.79 9.50 9.24
N MET A 308 18.16 10.59 8.61
CA MET A 308 19.22 11.51 9.04
C MET A 308 18.66 12.90 9.33
N LEU A 309 17.38 12.99 9.75
CA LEU A 309 16.73 14.24 10.09
C LEU A 309 17.35 14.84 11.34
N SER A 310 17.44 16.16 11.38
CA SER A 310 18.15 16.89 12.43
C SER A 310 17.35 18.13 12.91
N GLY A 311 17.99 19.00 13.68
CA GLY A 311 17.35 20.18 14.19
C GLY A 311 16.36 19.92 15.32
N LYS A 312 15.55 20.91 15.66
CA LYS A 312 14.50 20.77 16.67
C LYS A 312 13.22 20.20 16.07
N ILE A 313 12.48 19.43 16.86
CA ILE A 313 11.12 19.06 16.49
C ILE A 313 10.29 20.34 16.42
N PRO A 314 9.59 20.64 15.31
CA PRO A 314 8.86 21.89 15.16
C PRO A 314 7.64 21.96 16.07
N GLU A 315 7.43 23.09 16.75
CA GLU A 315 6.25 23.35 17.58
C GLU A 315 4.93 23.20 16.79
N SER A 316 4.95 23.48 15.49
CA SER A 316 3.77 23.33 14.62
C SER A 316 3.23 21.90 14.57
N LEU A 317 4.05 20.87 14.84
CA LEU A 317 3.62 19.48 14.86
C LEU A 317 2.50 19.23 15.89
N GLY A 318 2.49 20.02 17.00
CA GLY A 318 1.40 20.00 17.97
C GLY A 318 0.01 20.36 17.40
N SER A 319 -0.07 20.94 16.19
CA SER A 319 -1.36 21.20 15.52
C SER A 319 -1.98 19.97 14.85
N CYS A 320 -1.26 18.86 14.77
CA CYS A 320 -1.74 17.61 14.17
C CYS A 320 -2.61 16.80 15.16
N ASN A 321 -3.75 17.36 15.56
CA ASN A 321 -4.56 16.85 16.66
C ASN A 321 -5.16 15.46 16.45
N SER A 322 -5.18 14.96 15.19
CA SER A 322 -5.67 13.62 14.84
C SER A 322 -4.60 12.54 14.93
N LEU A 323 -3.34 12.89 15.23
CA LEU A 323 -2.27 11.89 15.30
C LEU A 323 -2.54 10.85 16.39
N GLU A 324 -2.54 9.58 15.96
CA GLU A 324 -2.57 8.42 16.85
C GLU A 324 -1.19 7.76 16.98
N VAL A 325 -0.37 7.83 15.92
CA VAL A 325 0.97 7.23 15.88
C VAL A 325 1.98 8.26 15.37
N LEU A 326 3.01 8.50 16.17
CA LEU A 326 4.14 9.36 15.81
C LEU A 326 5.45 8.61 16.05
N LEU A 327 6.16 8.28 14.96
CA LEU A 327 7.43 7.59 14.98
C LEU A 327 8.51 8.50 14.38
N MET A 328 9.47 8.87 15.19
CA MET A 328 10.59 9.75 14.83
C MET A 328 11.94 9.18 15.29
N ASP A 329 11.94 7.93 15.71
CA ASP A 329 13.12 7.25 16.24
C ASP A 329 14.24 7.12 15.19
N GLY A 330 15.49 6.92 15.69
CA GLY A 330 16.62 6.67 14.79
C GLY A 330 16.95 7.85 13.87
N ASN A 331 16.98 9.07 14.42
CA ASN A 331 17.30 10.32 13.74
C ASN A 331 18.33 11.15 14.56
N PHE A 332 18.54 12.40 14.22
CA PHE A 332 19.41 13.35 14.92
C PHE A 332 18.65 14.56 15.48
N PHE A 333 17.37 14.40 15.82
CA PHE A 333 16.59 15.46 16.42
C PHE A 333 17.19 15.88 17.76
N GLN A 334 17.17 17.19 18.06
CA GLN A 334 17.80 17.75 19.25
C GLN A 334 16.87 18.73 20.00
N GLY A 335 17.26 19.08 21.23
CA GLY A 335 16.48 19.95 22.09
C GLY A 335 15.33 19.24 22.81
N PRO A 336 14.44 19.99 23.48
CA PRO A 336 13.36 19.41 24.26
C PRO A 336 12.20 18.89 23.39
N ILE A 337 11.36 18.03 23.98
CA ILE A 337 10.04 17.73 23.42
C ILE A 337 9.22 19.03 23.38
N PRO A 338 8.64 19.42 22.22
CA PRO A 338 7.87 20.65 22.09
C PRO A 338 6.72 20.73 23.09
N SER A 339 6.51 21.91 23.72
CA SER A 339 5.38 22.11 24.65
C SER A 339 4.02 21.97 23.94
N SER A 340 3.95 22.28 22.65
CA SER A 340 2.77 22.14 21.82
C SER A 340 2.26 20.68 21.71
N PHE A 341 3.11 19.68 22.00
CA PHE A 341 2.66 18.27 22.02
C PHE A 341 1.58 18.00 23.07
N GLU A 342 1.41 18.88 24.07
CA GLU A 342 0.29 18.78 25.03
C GLU A 342 -1.08 18.69 24.35
N SER A 343 -1.22 19.22 23.14
CA SER A 343 -2.45 19.14 22.34
C SER A 343 -2.68 17.80 21.65
N LEU A 344 -1.65 16.93 21.53
CA LEU A 344 -1.71 15.64 20.82
C LEU A 344 -2.34 14.53 21.68
N ARG A 345 -3.49 14.79 22.28
CA ARG A 345 -4.15 13.90 23.25
C ARG A 345 -4.69 12.59 22.64
N GLY A 346 -4.70 12.49 21.31
CA GLY A 346 -5.07 11.30 20.56
C GLY A 346 -3.97 10.24 20.45
N LEU A 347 -2.71 10.60 20.81
CA LEU A 347 -1.58 9.70 20.63
C LEU A 347 -1.73 8.41 21.44
N ARG A 348 -1.51 7.30 20.71
CA ARG A 348 -1.45 5.92 21.25
C ARG A 348 -0.01 5.39 21.27
N VAL A 349 0.79 5.82 20.30
CA VAL A 349 2.19 5.43 20.17
C VAL A 349 3.04 6.67 19.91
N LEU A 350 4.04 6.88 20.75
CA LEU A 350 5.06 7.92 20.59
C LEU A 350 6.44 7.28 20.70
N ASP A 351 7.20 7.25 19.60
CA ASP A 351 8.59 6.82 19.61
C ASP A 351 9.51 7.96 19.18
N LEU A 352 10.29 8.45 20.11
CA LEU A 352 11.32 9.49 19.94
C LEU A 352 12.72 8.93 20.23
N SER A 353 12.86 7.62 20.35
CA SER A 353 14.11 6.98 20.77
C SER A 353 15.25 7.19 19.78
N ARG A 354 16.49 6.96 20.24
CA ARG A 354 17.68 7.04 19.39
C ARG A 354 17.79 8.35 18.63
N ASN A 355 17.74 9.45 19.40
CA ASN A 355 17.89 10.82 18.92
C ASN A 355 18.87 11.58 19.81
N ASN A 356 19.00 12.89 19.63
CA ASN A 356 19.82 13.78 20.44
C ASN A 356 18.94 14.74 21.29
N LEU A 357 17.74 14.27 21.65
CA LEU A 357 16.78 15.07 22.44
C LEU A 357 17.30 15.25 23.86
N SER A 358 17.00 16.41 24.47
CA SER A 358 17.55 16.81 25.76
C SER A 358 16.53 17.58 26.60
N GLY A 359 16.93 17.95 27.80
CA GLY A 359 16.06 18.60 28.79
C GLY A 359 15.22 17.62 29.56
N LYS A 360 14.20 18.10 30.26
CA LYS A 360 13.33 17.27 31.09
C LYS A 360 12.30 16.53 30.26
N ILE A 361 11.92 15.33 30.71
CA ILE A 361 10.74 14.64 30.15
C ILE A 361 9.51 15.51 30.43
N ALA A 362 8.74 15.82 29.41
CA ALA A 362 7.58 16.71 29.51
C ALA A 362 6.48 16.09 30.37
N GLU A 363 6.09 16.80 31.45
CA GLU A 363 5.12 16.29 32.42
C GLU A 363 3.74 16.00 31.81
N PHE A 364 3.30 16.76 30.80
CA PHE A 364 2.00 16.55 30.12
C PHE A 364 1.84 15.16 29.52
N LEU A 365 2.93 14.44 29.24
CA LEU A 365 2.85 13.06 28.70
C LEU A 365 2.18 12.08 29.68
N GLN A 366 2.24 12.35 30.98
CA GLN A 366 1.55 11.53 31.98
C GLN A 366 0.01 11.68 31.94
N ASP A 367 -0.50 12.75 31.31
CA ASP A 367 -1.92 13.06 31.22
C ASP A 367 -2.57 12.47 29.94
N PHE A 368 -1.79 11.85 29.06
CA PHE A 368 -2.27 11.24 27.83
C PHE A 368 -2.95 9.90 28.11
N LYS A 369 -4.29 9.92 28.17
CA LYS A 369 -5.10 8.76 28.55
C LYS A 369 -5.03 7.59 27.55
N LEU A 370 -4.74 7.88 26.28
CA LEU A 370 -4.71 6.90 25.19
C LEU A 370 -3.30 6.38 24.89
N LEU A 371 -2.25 6.99 25.46
CA LEU A 371 -0.87 6.64 25.18
C LEU A 371 -0.54 5.24 25.74
N ALA A 372 -0.46 4.28 24.84
CA ALA A 372 -0.21 2.87 25.16
C ALA A 372 1.25 2.49 25.04
N LYS A 373 2.06 3.24 24.26
CA LYS A 373 3.50 3.00 24.08
C LYS A 373 4.23 4.34 24.03
N LEU A 374 5.24 4.49 24.89
CA LEU A 374 6.14 5.64 24.94
C LEU A 374 7.59 5.16 24.90
N ASN A 375 8.34 5.53 23.89
CA ASN A 375 9.75 5.22 23.78
C ASN A 375 10.58 6.50 23.68
N LEU A 376 11.33 6.81 24.74
CA LEU A 376 12.26 7.93 24.85
C LEU A 376 13.70 7.44 25.00
N SER A 377 13.97 6.16 24.82
CA SER A 377 15.28 5.55 25.09
C SER A 377 16.37 6.10 24.17
N TYR A 378 17.62 6.05 24.66
CA TYR A 378 18.80 6.49 23.90
C TYR A 378 18.70 7.92 23.39
N ASN A 379 18.53 8.86 24.34
CA ASN A 379 18.56 10.31 24.18
C ASN A 379 19.44 10.95 25.28
N ASP A 380 19.38 12.25 25.45
CA ASP A 380 20.08 13.00 26.50
C ASP A 380 19.09 13.68 27.48
N PHE A 381 17.95 13.03 27.76
CA PHE A 381 16.98 13.55 28.73
C PHE A 381 17.56 13.53 30.12
N GLU A 382 17.14 14.51 30.98
CA GLU A 382 17.64 14.72 32.33
C GLU A 382 16.51 14.97 33.34
N GLY A 383 16.83 14.85 34.61
CA GLY A 383 15.92 15.14 35.71
C GLY A 383 15.00 14.00 36.07
N GLU A 384 13.97 14.31 36.84
CA GLU A 384 13.06 13.33 37.39
C GLU A 384 12.06 12.80 36.37
N VAL A 385 11.87 11.46 36.36
CA VAL A 385 10.88 10.78 35.51
C VAL A 385 9.50 10.90 36.12
N PRO A 386 8.45 11.33 35.38
CA PRO A 386 7.08 11.39 35.88
C PRO A 386 6.58 10.03 36.43
N LEU A 387 5.66 10.11 37.42
CA LEU A 387 5.18 8.90 38.13
C LEU A 387 3.78 8.45 37.70
N ASN A 388 3.09 9.21 36.85
CA ASN A 388 1.69 8.96 36.51
C ASN A 388 1.51 8.56 35.02
N GLY A 389 0.28 8.21 34.67
CA GLY A 389 -0.08 7.88 33.29
C GLY A 389 0.72 6.69 32.77
N VAL A 390 1.24 6.80 31.56
CA VAL A 390 2.03 5.77 30.87
C VAL A 390 3.29 5.36 31.66
N PHE A 391 3.86 6.28 32.47
CA PHE A 391 5.07 6.02 33.27
C PHE A 391 4.85 5.05 34.43
N LYS A 392 3.61 4.73 34.82
CA LYS A 392 3.30 3.65 35.79
C LYS A 392 3.52 2.25 35.24
N ASN A 393 3.74 2.12 33.93
CA ASN A 393 3.87 0.85 33.28
C ASN A 393 5.22 0.73 32.57
N ALA A 394 6.16 0.03 33.22
CA ALA A 394 7.51 -0.17 32.66
C ALA A 394 7.53 -1.02 31.35
N SER A 395 6.48 -1.81 31.09
CA SER A 395 6.38 -2.56 29.83
C SER A 395 5.84 -1.72 28.66
N ALA A 396 5.31 -0.53 28.95
CA ALA A 396 4.80 0.42 27.96
C ALA A 396 5.70 1.65 27.77
N THR A 397 6.73 1.82 28.63
CA THR A 397 7.59 3.00 28.66
C THR A 397 9.06 2.59 28.63
N TRP A 398 9.78 3.05 27.63
CA TRP A 398 11.22 2.81 27.46
C TRP A 398 11.98 4.12 27.59
N ILE A 399 12.86 4.22 28.61
CA ILE A 399 13.68 5.41 28.92
C ILE A 399 15.17 5.08 29.06
N LYS A 400 15.55 3.85 28.84
CA LYS A 400 16.95 3.38 28.95
C LYS A 400 17.88 4.20 28.06
N GLY A 401 19.10 4.43 28.52
CA GLY A 401 20.13 5.14 27.72
C GLY A 401 20.06 6.67 27.85
N ASN A 402 19.30 7.20 28.82
CA ASN A 402 19.29 8.60 29.25
C ASN A 402 20.01 8.70 30.59
N ASN A 403 21.32 8.90 30.57
CA ASN A 403 22.18 8.77 31.76
C ASN A 403 21.98 9.84 32.85
N LYS A 404 21.23 10.89 32.55
CA LYS A 404 20.95 12.01 33.47
C LYS A 404 19.56 11.93 34.10
N LEU A 405 18.77 10.87 33.80
CA LEU A 405 17.48 10.66 34.43
C LEU A 405 17.62 10.07 35.83
N CYS A 406 16.68 10.43 36.70
CA CYS A 406 16.58 9.97 38.07
C CYS A 406 15.11 9.75 38.49
N GLY A 407 14.87 9.12 39.64
CA GLY A 407 13.52 8.89 40.16
C GLY A 407 12.72 7.87 39.31
N GLY A 408 11.43 8.12 39.15
CA GLY A 408 10.52 7.21 38.46
C GLY A 408 10.11 6.02 39.33
N ILE A 409 9.43 5.04 38.73
CA ILE A 409 9.03 3.80 39.39
C ILE A 409 10.22 2.86 39.55
N PRO A 410 10.23 1.95 40.57
CA PRO A 410 11.36 1.10 40.87
C PRO A 410 11.83 0.23 39.70
N GLU A 411 10.92 -0.16 38.81
CA GLU A 411 11.18 -1.01 37.64
C GLU A 411 12.11 -0.34 36.61
N PHE A 412 12.22 0.99 36.62
CA PHE A 412 13.17 1.73 35.76
C PHE A 412 14.60 1.65 36.23
N GLN A 413 14.84 1.28 37.51
CA GLN A 413 16.16 1.11 38.10
C GLN A 413 17.05 2.37 37.96
N LEU A 414 16.46 3.56 38.09
CA LEU A 414 17.17 4.83 38.02
C LEU A 414 17.70 5.25 39.39
N PRO A 415 18.77 6.11 39.45
CA PRO A 415 19.25 6.66 40.68
C PRO A 415 18.21 7.58 41.34
N ILE A 416 18.31 7.74 42.65
CA ILE A 416 17.52 8.74 43.40
C ILE A 416 17.93 10.15 42.94
N CYS A 417 16.95 11.03 42.74
CA CYS A 417 17.22 12.43 42.37
C CYS A 417 17.93 13.14 43.52
N THR A 418 19.13 13.63 43.29
CA THR A 418 19.87 14.50 44.23
C THR A 418 19.57 15.94 43.86
N PHE A 419 18.77 16.63 44.71
CA PHE A 419 18.57 18.07 44.57
C PHE A 419 19.84 18.79 45.03
N ASP A 420 20.52 19.47 44.13
CA ASP A 420 21.66 20.31 44.45
C ASP A 420 21.14 21.57 45.21
N HIS A 421 21.26 21.56 46.53
CA HIS A 421 20.91 22.68 47.41
C HIS A 421 21.92 23.85 47.28
N LYS A 422 22.43 24.14 46.09
CA LYS A 422 23.31 25.28 45.86
C LYS A 422 22.62 26.39 45.07
N SER A 423 21.63 27.06 45.71
CA SER A 423 21.30 28.46 45.38
C SER A 423 20.38 29.08 46.41
N ARG A 424 20.84 29.13 47.67
CA ARG A 424 20.34 30.09 48.67
C ARG A 424 21.49 30.47 49.58
N ARG A 425 22.42 31.24 49.08
CA ARG A 425 23.30 32.15 49.82
C ARG A 425 23.83 33.17 48.82
N GLU A 426 23.14 34.25 48.69
CA GLU A 426 23.58 35.63 48.83
C GLU A 426 22.42 36.55 48.52
#